data_1333ff0c5e14441bceed71f8c54bd2bd
#
_entry.id   1333ff0c5e14441bceed71f8c54bd2bd
#
_cell.length_a   1.000
_cell.length_b   1.000
_cell.length_c   1.000
_cell.angle_alpha   90.00
_cell.angle_beta   90.00
_cell.angle_gamma   90.00
#
_symmetry.space_group_name_H-M   'P 1'
#
loop_
_entity.id
_entity.type
_entity.pdbx_description
1 polymer ?
#
loop_
_entity_poly.entity_id
_entity_poly.type
_entity_poly.pdbx_seq_one_letter_code
_entity_poly.pdbx_strand_id
1 'polypeptide(L)'
;PEEAYPSQITAEGEERLKLTFEQGELAAVNGTPYTDKVEAIRAVEAIGAKYGIGRDMHIGDTIIGIKGRVGFEAAAPMLIIAAHKMLEKHTLTKWQTYWKDQVATWYGMFLHEAQYLEPVMRDIEAMLLSSQRNVTGTVELILRPRNYTLVGVDSTFDLMKTDFGEYGEVNKAWTADDVKGFTKILGNQIKIFYNVQKRNKK
;
A
#
# COMPACT_ATOMS: atom_id res chain seq x y z
N PRO A 1 -3.40 -6.97 28.70
CA PRO A 1 -4.75 -7.53 28.80
C PRO A 1 -5.72 -6.80 27.87
N GLU A 2 -6.84 -7.44 27.53
CA GLU A 2 -7.83 -6.92 26.58
C GLU A 2 -8.38 -5.56 27.04
N GLU A 3 -8.59 -5.39 28.32
CA GLU A 3 -9.13 -4.19 28.94
C GLU A 3 -8.22 -2.97 28.85
N ALA A 4 -6.96 -3.18 28.50
CA ALA A 4 -5.99 -2.09 28.34
C ALA A 4 -6.11 -1.36 27.00
N TYR A 5 -6.83 -1.92 26.02
CA TYR A 5 -7.04 -1.24 24.76
C TYR A 5 -8.05 -0.09 24.90
N PRO A 6 -7.83 1.04 24.18
CA PRO A 6 -8.71 2.21 24.26
C PRO A 6 -10.17 1.93 23.90
N SER A 7 -10.42 1.07 22.93
CA SER A 7 -11.77 0.63 22.57
C SER A 7 -12.00 -0.84 22.91
N GLN A 8 -13.26 -1.20 23.12
CA GLN A 8 -13.67 -2.59 23.35
C GLN A 8 -14.39 -3.14 22.12
N ILE A 9 -14.25 -4.45 21.86
CA ILE A 9 -14.94 -5.10 20.75
C ILE A 9 -16.43 -5.16 21.11
N THR A 10 -17.25 -4.46 20.32
CA THR A 10 -18.70 -4.39 20.50
C THR A 10 -19.48 -4.90 19.30
N ALA A 11 -18.80 -5.10 18.16
CA ALA A 11 -19.43 -5.59 16.95
C ALA A 11 -19.34 -7.12 16.87
N GLU A 12 -20.45 -7.73 16.45
CA GLU A 12 -20.56 -9.14 16.12
C GLU A 12 -20.82 -9.30 14.60
N GLY A 13 -20.41 -10.43 14.02
CA GLY A 13 -20.62 -10.70 12.60
C GLY A 13 -19.69 -9.91 11.67
N GLU A 14 -20.24 -9.44 10.55
CA GLU A 14 -19.46 -8.71 9.55
C GLU A 14 -20.15 -7.41 9.10
N GLU A 15 -19.34 -6.42 8.72
CA GLU A 15 -19.77 -5.15 8.15
C GLU A 15 -18.97 -4.83 6.90
N ARG A 16 -19.61 -4.27 5.86
CA ARG A 16 -18.94 -3.76 4.67
C ARG A 16 -18.50 -2.33 4.88
N LEU A 17 -17.26 -2.04 4.55
CA LEU A 17 -16.68 -0.70 4.56
C LEU A 17 -16.21 -0.34 3.15
N LYS A 18 -16.66 0.80 2.64
CA LYS A 18 -16.22 1.38 1.37
C LYS A 18 -15.41 2.63 1.61
N LEU A 19 -14.18 2.64 1.10
CA LEU A 19 -13.28 3.79 1.16
C LEU A 19 -13.05 4.30 -0.26
N THR A 20 -13.43 5.56 -0.50
CA THR A 20 -13.22 6.22 -1.80
C THR A 20 -12.05 7.17 -1.71
N PHE A 21 -11.16 7.08 -2.68
CA PHE A 21 -9.97 7.92 -2.80
C PHE A 21 -10.03 8.77 -4.07
N GLU A 22 -9.54 10.00 -3.97
CA GLU A 22 -9.33 10.93 -5.09
C GLU A 22 -7.89 11.39 -5.07
N GLN A 23 -7.14 11.07 -6.12
CA GLN A 23 -5.71 11.38 -6.25
C GLN A 23 -4.89 10.98 -5.01
N GLY A 24 -5.18 9.79 -4.45
CA GLY A 24 -4.55 9.24 -3.27
C GLY A 24 -5.12 9.71 -1.92
N GLU A 25 -5.96 10.73 -1.91
CA GLU A 25 -6.56 11.27 -0.69
C GLU A 25 -7.89 10.59 -0.36
N LEU A 26 -8.12 10.24 0.91
CA LEU A 26 -9.41 9.70 1.35
C LEU A 26 -10.50 10.77 1.19
N ALA A 27 -11.45 10.52 0.29
CA ALA A 27 -12.50 11.46 -0.10
C ALA A 27 -13.87 11.11 0.49
N ALA A 28 -14.20 9.80 0.62
CA ALA A 28 -15.48 9.39 1.20
C ALA A 28 -15.37 8.07 1.97
N VAL A 29 -16.26 7.90 2.95
CA VAL A 29 -16.43 6.68 3.75
C VAL A 29 -17.89 6.24 3.62
N ASN A 30 -18.12 5.02 3.16
CA ASN A 30 -19.46 4.45 2.91
C ASN A 30 -20.37 5.38 2.07
N GLY A 31 -19.78 6.08 1.09
CA GLY A 31 -20.49 7.01 0.21
C GLY A 31 -20.72 8.41 0.80
N THR A 32 -20.40 8.64 2.07
CA THR A 32 -20.45 9.97 2.68
C THR A 32 -19.15 10.71 2.37
N PRO A 33 -19.19 11.85 1.65
CA PRO A 33 -18.00 12.64 1.34
C PRO A 33 -17.51 13.43 2.56
N TYR A 34 -16.19 13.63 2.62
CA TYR A 34 -15.51 14.41 3.66
C TYR A 34 -14.56 15.42 3.02
N THR A 35 -14.75 16.70 3.34
CA THR A 35 -13.80 17.78 3.01
C THR A 35 -12.67 17.84 4.04
N ASP A 36 -12.99 17.60 5.31
CA ASP A 36 -12.01 17.48 6.38
C ASP A 36 -11.48 16.04 6.45
N LYS A 37 -10.19 15.89 6.18
CA LYS A 37 -9.51 14.57 6.18
C LYS A 37 -9.41 13.97 7.59
N VAL A 38 -9.34 14.81 8.62
CA VAL A 38 -9.30 14.35 10.02
C VAL A 38 -10.65 13.70 10.38
N GLU A 39 -11.75 14.31 9.98
CA GLU A 39 -13.08 13.74 10.22
C GLU A 39 -13.29 12.43 9.43
N ALA A 40 -12.76 12.34 8.19
CA ALA A 40 -12.80 11.09 7.44
C ALA A 40 -12.04 9.96 8.17
N ILE A 41 -10.84 10.26 8.66
CA ILE A 41 -10.02 9.28 9.42
C ILE A 41 -10.74 8.87 10.70
N ARG A 42 -11.34 9.82 11.44
CA ARG A 42 -12.12 9.53 12.65
C ARG A 42 -13.34 8.64 12.38
N ALA A 43 -14.00 8.85 11.24
CA ALA A 43 -15.11 8.01 10.82
C ALA A 43 -14.68 6.56 10.59
N VAL A 44 -13.53 6.34 9.91
CA VAL A 44 -12.97 5.00 9.72
C VAL A 44 -12.54 4.38 11.04
N GLU A 45 -11.91 5.18 11.94
CA GLU A 45 -11.52 4.72 13.28
C GLU A 45 -12.73 4.25 14.07
N ALA A 46 -13.80 5.04 14.12
CA ALA A 46 -15.04 4.71 14.84
C ALA A 46 -15.70 3.42 14.34
N ILE A 47 -15.56 3.11 13.04
CA ILE A 47 -16.06 1.86 12.46
C ILE A 47 -15.13 0.69 12.83
N GLY A 48 -13.85 0.82 12.58
CA GLY A 48 -12.88 -0.28 12.75
C GLY A 48 -12.62 -0.65 14.21
N ALA A 49 -12.65 0.32 15.11
CA ALA A 49 -12.44 0.13 16.55
C ALA A 49 -13.48 -0.81 17.18
N LYS A 50 -14.74 -0.77 16.71
CA LYS A 50 -15.81 -1.70 17.16
C LYS A 50 -15.45 -3.17 16.94
N TYR A 51 -14.60 -3.44 15.95
CA TYR A 51 -14.11 -4.77 15.60
C TYR A 51 -12.75 -5.10 16.22
N GLY A 52 -12.12 -4.17 16.96
CA GLY A 52 -10.78 -4.35 17.52
C GLY A 52 -9.70 -4.51 16.44
N ILE A 53 -9.89 -3.89 15.29
CA ILE A 53 -8.92 -3.88 14.20
C ILE A 53 -7.76 -2.94 14.54
N GLY A 54 -6.54 -3.28 14.09
CA GLY A 54 -5.36 -2.43 14.27
C GLY A 54 -4.69 -2.54 15.63
N ARG A 55 -5.02 -3.55 16.42
CA ARG A 55 -4.35 -3.86 17.69
C ARG A 55 -3.09 -4.65 17.43
N ASP A 56 -1.95 -4.10 17.81
CA ASP A 56 -0.65 -4.74 17.60
C ASP A 56 0.37 -4.27 18.64
N MET A 57 1.56 -4.89 18.59
CA MET A 57 2.72 -4.51 19.38
C MET A 57 3.86 -4.11 18.43
N HIS A 58 4.30 -2.87 18.56
CA HIS A 58 5.45 -2.36 17.81
C HIS A 58 6.71 -2.39 18.65
N ILE A 59 7.81 -2.87 18.07
CA ILE A 59 9.15 -2.72 18.60
C ILE A 59 9.93 -1.86 17.62
N GLY A 60 10.26 -0.64 18.03
CA GLY A 60 10.91 0.35 17.19
C GLY A 60 12.26 0.78 17.72
N ASP A 61 13.05 1.34 16.83
CA ASP A 61 14.32 2.00 17.15
C ASP A 61 14.07 3.47 17.51
N THR A 62 14.81 3.97 18.49
CA THR A 62 14.84 5.38 18.79
C THR A 62 16.15 5.99 18.28
N ILE A 63 16.16 7.30 18.00
CA ILE A 63 17.33 8.02 17.51
C ILE A 63 18.53 7.91 18.49
N ILE A 64 18.27 7.68 19.76
CA ILE A 64 19.30 7.48 20.80
C ILE A 64 19.77 6.03 20.92
N GLY A 65 19.33 5.12 20.01
CA GLY A 65 19.78 3.74 19.95
C GLY A 65 19.09 2.75 20.93
N ILE A 66 18.12 3.20 21.70
CA ILE A 66 17.35 2.35 22.62
C ILE A 66 16.11 1.82 21.91
N LYS A 67 15.85 0.50 22.02
CA LYS A 67 14.62 -0.08 21.51
C LYS A 67 13.43 0.21 22.42
N GLY A 68 12.33 0.67 21.82
CA GLY A 68 11.06 0.87 22.48
C GLY A 68 10.06 -0.24 22.14
N ARG A 69 9.16 -0.54 23.08
CA ARG A 69 8.02 -1.43 22.83
C ARG A 69 6.73 -0.70 23.18
N VAL A 70 5.81 -0.66 22.24
CA VAL A 70 4.51 0.01 22.38
C VAL A 70 3.41 -0.92 21.91
N GLY A 71 2.40 -1.15 22.78
CA GLY A 71 1.11 -1.69 22.35
C GLY A 71 0.24 -0.54 21.85
N PHE A 72 -0.46 -0.70 20.75
CA PHE A 72 -1.29 0.35 20.17
C PHE A 72 -2.57 -0.22 19.55
N GLU A 73 -3.52 0.68 19.32
CA GLU A 73 -4.72 0.43 18.54
C GLU A 73 -4.81 1.52 17.46
N ALA A 74 -4.91 1.12 16.20
CA ALA A 74 -4.85 2.01 15.05
C ALA A 74 -5.71 1.47 13.91
N ALA A 75 -7.04 1.41 14.11
CA ALA A 75 -7.96 0.84 13.15
C ALA A 75 -7.97 1.61 11.83
N ALA A 76 -8.10 2.94 11.88
CA ALA A 76 -8.11 3.77 10.67
C ALA A 76 -6.83 3.65 9.86
N PRO A 77 -5.62 3.81 10.41
CA PRO A 77 -4.39 3.63 9.64
C PRO A 77 -4.30 2.27 8.95
N MET A 78 -4.63 1.19 9.65
CA MET A 78 -4.58 -0.17 9.08
C MET A 78 -5.54 -0.33 7.90
N LEU A 79 -6.78 0.11 8.04
CA LEU A 79 -7.81 -0.02 7.00
C LEU A 79 -7.52 0.89 5.81
N ILE A 80 -7.20 2.17 6.06
CA ILE A 80 -6.93 3.16 5.01
C ILE A 80 -5.67 2.77 4.22
N ILE A 81 -4.57 2.43 4.89
CA ILE A 81 -3.33 2.05 4.21
C ILE A 81 -3.50 0.78 3.38
N ALA A 82 -4.21 -0.22 3.92
CA ALA A 82 -4.48 -1.46 3.18
C ALA A 82 -5.34 -1.22 1.92
N ALA A 83 -6.41 -0.43 2.06
CA ALA A 83 -7.28 -0.06 0.95
C ALA A 83 -6.54 0.78 -0.10
N HIS A 84 -5.80 1.80 0.34
CA HIS A 84 -5.01 2.66 -0.53
C HIS A 84 -3.96 1.86 -1.32
N LYS A 85 -3.21 0.98 -0.66
CA LYS A 85 -2.24 0.09 -1.34
C LYS A 85 -2.89 -0.85 -2.35
N MET A 86 -4.10 -1.32 -2.09
CA MET A 86 -4.85 -2.13 -3.07
C MET A 86 -5.20 -1.30 -4.31
N LEU A 87 -5.67 -0.07 -4.13
CA LEU A 87 -5.97 0.84 -5.23
C LEU A 87 -4.70 1.22 -6.01
N GLU A 88 -3.58 1.49 -5.33
CA GLU A 88 -2.30 1.74 -5.99
C GLU A 88 -1.86 0.59 -6.90
N LYS A 89 -2.01 -0.66 -6.45
CA LYS A 89 -1.71 -1.85 -7.29
C LYS A 89 -2.57 -1.93 -8.54
N HIS A 90 -3.76 -1.34 -8.52
CA HIS A 90 -4.69 -1.29 -9.65
C HIS A 90 -4.37 -0.19 -10.66
N THR A 91 -3.80 0.93 -10.18
CA THR A 91 -3.67 2.18 -10.96
C THR A 91 -2.24 2.60 -11.25
N LEU A 92 -1.26 2.02 -10.57
CA LEU A 92 0.16 2.31 -10.77
C LEU A 92 0.86 1.19 -11.52
N THR A 93 1.84 1.57 -12.35
CA THR A 93 2.73 0.59 -12.96
C THR A 93 3.63 -0.06 -11.92
N LYS A 94 4.19 -1.23 -12.24
CA LYS A 94 5.16 -1.96 -11.41
C LYS A 94 6.28 -1.05 -10.86
N TRP A 95 6.87 -0.22 -11.70
CA TRP A 95 7.99 0.63 -11.31
C TRP A 95 7.57 1.87 -10.51
N GLN A 96 6.38 2.42 -10.77
CA GLN A 96 5.82 3.48 -9.95
C GLN A 96 5.59 2.98 -8.52
N THR A 97 4.95 1.82 -8.34
CA THR A 97 4.73 1.20 -7.03
C THR A 97 6.06 0.96 -6.30
N TYR A 98 7.05 0.36 -7.00
CA TYR A 98 8.35 0.07 -6.41
C TYR A 98 9.05 1.32 -5.86
N TRP A 99 9.20 2.35 -6.70
CA TRP A 99 9.90 3.57 -6.29
C TRP A 99 9.14 4.37 -5.26
N LYS A 100 7.82 4.45 -5.38
CA LYS A 100 6.95 5.10 -4.41
C LYS A 100 7.13 4.47 -3.02
N ASP A 101 7.12 3.14 -2.90
CA ASP A 101 7.31 2.45 -1.62
C ASP A 101 8.69 2.71 -1.01
N GLN A 102 9.75 2.79 -1.85
CA GLN A 102 11.10 3.13 -1.36
C GLN A 102 11.12 4.53 -0.74
N VAL A 103 10.68 5.54 -1.47
CA VAL A 103 10.72 6.93 -0.97
C VAL A 103 9.74 7.18 0.17
N ALA A 104 8.58 6.50 0.19
CA ALA A 104 7.62 6.60 1.28
C ALA A 104 8.19 6.08 2.61
N THR A 105 9.01 5.03 2.55
CA THR A 105 9.71 4.51 3.73
C THR A 105 10.67 5.56 4.32
N TRP A 106 11.45 6.23 3.46
CA TRP A 106 12.34 7.31 3.88
C TRP A 106 11.58 8.52 4.39
N TYR A 107 10.49 8.89 3.73
CA TYR A 107 9.61 9.97 4.18
C TYR A 107 9.09 9.72 5.61
N GLY A 108 8.59 8.52 5.87
CA GLY A 108 8.12 8.13 7.19
C GLY A 108 9.21 8.17 8.26
N MET A 109 10.42 7.73 7.94
CA MET A 109 11.55 7.77 8.84
C MET A 109 11.95 9.22 9.19
N PHE A 110 12.12 10.09 8.21
CA PHE A 110 12.44 11.50 8.44
C PHE A 110 11.37 12.21 9.27
N LEU A 111 10.09 11.91 8.99
CA LEU A 111 8.97 12.46 9.75
C LEU A 111 9.01 11.98 11.21
N HIS A 112 9.25 10.69 11.44
CA HIS A 112 9.38 10.10 12.77
C HIS A 112 10.53 10.71 13.59
N GLU A 113 11.63 11.03 12.94
CA GLU A 113 12.83 11.65 13.56
C GLU A 113 12.77 13.18 13.62
N ALA A 114 11.60 13.79 13.44
CA ALA A 114 11.35 15.22 13.45
C ALA A 114 12.16 16.03 12.40
N GLN A 115 12.57 15.40 11.29
CA GLN A 115 13.33 16.04 10.21
C GLN A 115 12.42 16.57 9.10
N TYR A 116 11.21 17.00 9.41
CA TYR A 116 10.22 17.49 8.44
C TYR A 116 10.72 18.69 7.62
N LEU A 117 11.61 19.53 8.18
CA LEU A 117 12.14 20.70 7.51
C LEU A 117 13.36 20.40 6.62
N GLU A 118 13.82 19.14 6.55
CA GLU A 118 14.88 18.74 5.64
C GLU A 118 14.43 18.97 4.18
N PRO A 119 15.23 19.67 3.34
CA PRO A 119 14.81 20.00 1.97
C PRO A 119 14.38 18.80 1.12
N VAL A 120 15.05 17.65 1.27
CA VAL A 120 14.70 16.40 0.55
C VAL A 120 13.25 15.94 0.80
N MET A 121 12.65 16.35 1.92
CA MET A 121 11.23 16.03 2.20
C MET A 121 10.30 16.63 1.14
N ARG A 122 10.62 17.82 0.64
CA ARG A 122 9.83 18.47 -0.45
C ARG A 122 10.01 17.76 -1.78
N ASP A 123 11.20 17.24 -2.05
CA ASP A 123 11.47 16.46 -3.27
C ASP A 123 10.70 15.13 -3.25
N ILE A 124 10.73 14.45 -2.10
CA ILE A 124 9.96 13.21 -1.89
C ILE A 124 8.46 13.46 -2.01
N GLU A 125 7.93 14.51 -1.39
CA GLU A 125 6.51 14.88 -1.50
C GLU A 125 6.10 15.15 -2.93
N ALA A 126 6.92 15.87 -3.69
CA ALA A 126 6.63 16.13 -5.11
C ALA A 126 6.54 14.83 -5.93
N MET A 127 7.42 13.86 -5.64
CA MET A 127 7.36 12.54 -6.26
C MET A 127 6.11 11.75 -5.83
N LEU A 128 5.81 11.74 -4.53
CA LEU A 128 4.62 11.05 -4.00
C LEU A 128 3.35 11.64 -4.62
N LEU A 129 3.16 12.95 -4.60
CA LEU A 129 2.01 13.64 -5.18
C LEU A 129 1.88 13.35 -6.69
N SER A 130 2.99 13.35 -7.42
CA SER A 130 3.01 13.01 -8.84
C SER A 130 2.54 11.57 -9.09
N SER A 131 2.88 10.63 -8.23
CA SER A 131 2.48 9.23 -8.35
C SER A 131 0.98 9.02 -8.11
N GLN A 132 0.36 9.87 -7.29
CA GLN A 132 -1.02 9.71 -6.85
C GLN A 132 -2.08 10.23 -7.84
N ARG A 133 -1.70 10.89 -8.93
CA ARG A 133 -2.65 11.53 -9.87
C ARG A 133 -3.76 10.59 -10.39
N ASN A 134 -3.46 9.31 -10.57
CA ASN A 134 -4.40 8.32 -11.06
C ASN A 134 -4.91 7.38 -9.95
N VAL A 135 -4.49 7.58 -8.70
CA VAL A 135 -4.93 6.75 -7.56
C VAL A 135 -6.30 7.26 -7.10
N THR A 136 -7.31 6.98 -7.93
CA THR A 136 -8.69 7.42 -7.74
C THR A 136 -9.63 6.24 -7.95
N GLY A 137 -10.50 5.99 -6.96
CA GLY A 137 -11.41 4.87 -6.99
C GLY A 137 -11.94 4.50 -5.62
N THR A 138 -12.72 3.42 -5.57
CA THR A 138 -13.34 2.91 -4.34
C THR A 138 -12.83 1.50 -4.04
N VAL A 139 -12.45 1.28 -2.80
CA VAL A 139 -12.05 -0.04 -2.28
C VAL A 139 -13.08 -0.50 -1.27
N GLU A 140 -13.50 -1.75 -1.38
CA GLU A 140 -14.44 -2.39 -0.47
C GLU A 140 -13.75 -3.42 0.41
N LEU A 141 -14.03 -3.34 1.70
CA LEU A 141 -13.53 -4.25 2.73
C LEU A 141 -14.73 -4.90 3.46
N ILE A 142 -14.52 -6.11 3.96
CA ILE A 142 -15.39 -6.75 4.95
C ILE A 142 -14.65 -6.77 6.28
N LEU A 143 -15.24 -6.16 7.30
CA LEU A 143 -14.73 -6.14 8.67
C LEU A 143 -15.36 -7.26 9.47
N ARG A 144 -14.54 -7.89 10.32
CA ARG A 144 -14.94 -8.92 11.29
C ARG A 144 -14.17 -8.69 12.59
N PRO A 145 -14.62 -9.21 13.73
CA PRO A 145 -13.84 -9.10 14.96
C PRO A 145 -12.36 -9.48 14.76
N ARG A 146 -11.46 -8.53 15.00
CA ARG A 146 -10.00 -8.63 14.88
C ARG A 146 -9.45 -8.89 13.47
N ASN A 147 -10.28 -8.76 12.42
CA ASN A 147 -9.84 -9.04 11.05
C ASN A 147 -10.58 -8.19 10.03
N TYR A 148 -9.97 -8.02 8.84
CA TYR A 148 -10.62 -7.46 7.66
C TYR A 148 -10.15 -8.18 6.40
N THR A 149 -10.97 -8.12 5.35
CA THR A 149 -10.67 -8.68 4.03
C THR A 149 -10.97 -7.64 2.96
N LEU A 150 -10.00 -7.38 2.08
CA LEU A 150 -10.21 -6.58 0.87
C LEU A 150 -10.97 -7.44 -0.14
N VAL A 151 -12.14 -6.97 -0.62
CA VAL A 151 -13.03 -7.78 -1.45
C VAL A 151 -13.37 -7.16 -2.81
N GLY A 152 -13.10 -5.87 -3.01
CA GLY A 152 -13.37 -5.21 -4.27
C GLY A 152 -12.58 -3.92 -4.46
N VAL A 153 -12.28 -3.62 -5.73
CA VAL A 153 -11.68 -2.35 -6.17
C VAL A 153 -12.42 -1.92 -7.43
N ASP A 154 -12.80 -0.65 -7.48
CA ASP A 154 -13.34 -0.03 -8.69
C ASP A 154 -12.61 1.27 -8.96
N SER A 155 -12.11 1.44 -10.20
CA SER A 155 -11.38 2.63 -10.65
C SER A 155 -11.54 2.83 -12.14
N THR A 156 -11.62 4.08 -12.55
CA THR A 156 -11.55 4.46 -13.97
C THR A 156 -10.13 4.36 -14.54
N PHE A 157 -9.11 4.31 -13.67
CA PHE A 157 -7.69 4.17 -14.04
C PHE A 157 -7.17 2.73 -13.88
N ASP A 158 -8.07 1.75 -13.90
CA ASP A 158 -7.75 0.34 -13.71
C ASP A 158 -6.87 -0.20 -14.87
N LEU A 159 -5.62 -0.56 -14.55
CA LEU A 159 -4.66 -1.12 -15.50
C LEU A 159 -4.93 -2.59 -15.85
N MET A 160 -5.89 -3.25 -15.19
CA MET A 160 -6.35 -4.59 -15.57
C MET A 160 -7.32 -4.54 -16.75
N LYS A 161 -7.97 -3.40 -17.01
CA LYS A 161 -8.82 -3.16 -18.18
C LYS A 161 -7.93 -2.86 -19.40
N THR A 162 -7.57 -3.89 -20.15
CA THR A 162 -6.64 -3.78 -21.27
C THR A 162 -7.12 -4.58 -22.48
N ASP A 163 -6.86 -4.04 -23.67
CA ASP A 163 -7.10 -4.71 -24.96
C ASP A 163 -5.99 -5.70 -25.33
N PHE A 164 -4.90 -5.77 -24.56
CA PHE A 164 -3.75 -6.66 -24.83
C PHE A 164 -4.03 -8.14 -24.49
N GLY A 165 -5.07 -8.43 -23.76
CA GLY A 165 -5.44 -9.78 -23.35
C GLY A 165 -5.65 -9.89 -21.83
N GLU A 166 -5.95 -11.10 -21.39
CA GLU A 166 -6.15 -11.41 -19.97
C GLU A 166 -4.88 -12.01 -19.37
N TYR A 167 -4.78 -11.97 -18.05
CA TYR A 167 -3.70 -12.65 -17.33
C TYR A 167 -3.80 -14.15 -17.55
N GLY A 168 -2.71 -14.76 -18.06
CA GLY A 168 -2.63 -16.19 -18.33
C GLY A 168 -2.35 -16.52 -19.80
N GLU A 169 -3.02 -17.55 -20.33
CA GLU A 169 -2.72 -18.13 -21.64
C GLU A 169 -3.30 -17.32 -22.83
N VAL A 170 -4.30 -16.48 -22.59
CA VAL A 170 -4.95 -15.70 -23.64
C VAL A 170 -4.30 -14.32 -23.76
N ASN A 171 -3.27 -14.24 -24.57
CA ASN A 171 -2.61 -12.98 -24.88
C ASN A 171 -2.58 -12.78 -26.40
N LYS A 172 -2.73 -11.53 -26.83
CA LYS A 172 -2.76 -11.12 -28.23
C LYS A 172 -1.62 -10.21 -28.64
N ALA A 173 -0.80 -9.76 -27.69
CA ALA A 173 0.22 -8.73 -27.89
C ALA A 173 1.60 -9.29 -28.22
N TRP A 174 1.88 -10.54 -27.90
CA TRP A 174 3.20 -11.18 -28.11
C TRP A 174 3.08 -12.70 -28.27
N THR A 175 4.11 -13.32 -28.80
CA THR A 175 4.21 -14.75 -29.14
C THR A 175 5.26 -15.45 -28.27
N ALA A 176 5.30 -16.78 -28.34
CA ALA A 176 6.33 -17.58 -27.68
C ALA A 176 7.75 -17.25 -28.18
N ASP A 177 7.90 -16.85 -29.45
CA ASP A 177 9.21 -16.47 -30.00
C ASP A 177 9.69 -15.13 -29.44
N ASP A 178 8.78 -14.18 -29.18
CA ASP A 178 9.11 -12.92 -28.50
C ASP A 178 9.62 -13.20 -27.08
N VAL A 179 8.94 -14.08 -26.32
CA VAL A 179 9.37 -14.50 -24.98
C VAL A 179 10.74 -15.17 -25.01
N LYS A 180 10.97 -16.06 -25.98
CA LYS A 180 12.25 -16.75 -26.17
C LYS A 180 13.37 -15.76 -26.47
N GLY A 181 13.11 -14.77 -27.33
CA GLY A 181 14.06 -13.69 -27.62
C GLY A 181 14.39 -12.85 -26.39
N PHE A 182 13.35 -12.38 -25.68
CA PHE A 182 13.48 -11.59 -24.47
C PHE A 182 14.25 -12.31 -23.35
N THR A 183 13.89 -13.53 -23.03
CA THR A 183 14.56 -14.31 -21.98
C THR A 183 16.01 -14.66 -22.31
N LYS A 184 16.32 -14.86 -23.59
CA LYS A 184 17.69 -15.05 -24.06
C LYS A 184 18.57 -13.82 -23.80
N ILE A 185 18.05 -12.62 -24.12
CA ILE A 185 18.76 -11.36 -23.90
C ILE A 185 18.88 -11.07 -22.41
N LEU A 186 17.79 -11.16 -21.66
CA LEU A 186 17.77 -10.91 -20.21
C LEU A 186 18.73 -11.84 -19.46
N GLY A 187 18.86 -13.10 -19.92
CA GLY A 187 19.78 -14.09 -19.32
C GLY A 187 21.26 -13.84 -19.59
N ASN A 188 21.63 -12.94 -20.52
CA ASN A 188 23.03 -12.76 -20.90
C ASN A 188 23.90 -12.22 -19.75
N GLN A 189 23.40 -11.28 -18.96
CA GLN A 189 24.15 -10.74 -17.83
C GLN A 189 24.54 -11.82 -16.82
N ILE A 190 23.60 -12.71 -16.50
CA ILE A 190 23.83 -13.82 -15.58
C ILE A 190 24.86 -14.80 -16.18
N LYS A 191 24.77 -15.12 -17.48
CA LYS A 191 25.74 -15.97 -18.16
C LYS A 191 27.15 -15.38 -18.15
N ILE A 192 27.27 -14.06 -18.40
CA ILE A 192 28.56 -13.36 -18.36
C ILE A 192 29.16 -13.45 -16.94
N PHE A 193 28.38 -13.17 -15.91
CA PHE A 193 28.84 -13.27 -14.52
C PHE A 193 29.41 -14.66 -14.20
N TYR A 194 28.66 -15.72 -14.46
CA TYR A 194 29.12 -17.09 -14.17
C TYR A 194 30.29 -17.53 -15.04
N ASN A 195 30.40 -17.09 -16.29
CA ASN A 195 31.54 -17.38 -17.14
C ASN A 195 32.82 -16.72 -16.62
N VAL A 196 32.76 -15.47 -16.16
CA VAL A 196 33.88 -14.78 -15.51
C VAL A 196 34.32 -15.54 -14.26
N GLN A 197 33.35 -15.90 -13.40
CA GLN A 197 33.62 -16.67 -12.19
C GLN A 197 34.32 -17.99 -12.44
N LYS A 198 33.91 -18.74 -13.49
CA LYS A 198 34.56 -20.01 -13.88
C LYS A 198 35.98 -19.82 -14.33
N ARG A 199 36.29 -18.74 -15.05
CA ARG A 199 37.66 -18.44 -15.51
C ARG A 199 38.62 -18.16 -14.36
N ASN A 200 38.14 -17.56 -13.28
CA ASN A 200 38.96 -17.16 -12.15
C ASN A 200 39.07 -18.25 -11.04
N LYS A 201 38.37 -19.39 -11.20
CA LYS A 201 38.51 -20.56 -10.31
C LYS A 201 39.60 -21.55 -10.72
N LYS A 202 40.41 -21.21 -11.74
CA LYS A 202 41.64 -21.92 -12.10
C LYS A 202 42.84 -21.17 -11.50
#